data_15de5f2910d88d7f66e412429e7ec47e
#
_entry.id   15de5f2910d88d7f66e412429e7ec47e
#
_cell.length_a   1.000
_cell.length_b   1.000
_cell.length_c   1.000
_cell.angle_alpha   90.00
_cell.angle_beta   90.00
_cell.angle_gamma   90.00
#
_symmetry.space_group_name_H-M   'P 1'
#
loop_
_entity.id
_entity.type
_entity.pdbx_description
1 polymer ?
#
loop_
_entity_poly.entity_id
_entity_poly.type
_entity_poly.pdbx_seq_one_letter_code
_entity_poly.pdbx_strand_id
1 'polypeptide(L)'
;MNMMSTVQFKLMKKSAILINTTRGAVVDQDALYEALKSGELAGAALDVTVPEPIPADHPLLTLDNCLIMPHVASATADTRMKMAMMSVENVLAGVTGDWPPYCVNQAAIAGNARLKS
;
A
#
# COMPACT_ATOMS: atom_id res chain seq x y z
N MET A 1 5.94 -8.25 9.30
CA MET A 1 5.46 -7.03 8.70
C MET A 1 6.34 -5.91 9.19
N ASN A 2 6.09 -4.63 8.96
CA ASN A 2 7.02 -3.52 9.24
C ASN A 2 8.34 -3.64 8.44
N MET A 3 8.19 -3.73 7.10
CA MET A 3 9.33 -3.73 6.18
C MET A 3 10.16 -2.45 6.31
N MET A 4 9.48 -1.32 6.56
CA MET A 4 10.07 0.00 6.81
C MET A 4 9.95 0.31 8.30
N SER A 5 11.09 0.31 9.01
CA SER A 5 11.18 0.57 10.43
C SER A 5 12.43 1.42 10.75
N THR A 6 12.77 1.61 12.00
CA THR A 6 13.93 2.39 12.47
C THR A 6 15.21 2.11 11.70
N VAL A 7 15.49 0.81 11.40
CA VAL A 7 16.72 0.42 10.70
C VAL A 7 16.73 0.97 9.28
N GLN A 8 15.62 0.83 8.55
CA GLN A 8 15.51 1.31 7.17
C GLN A 8 15.54 2.83 7.10
N PHE A 9 14.86 3.51 8.03
CA PHE A 9 14.85 4.99 8.07
C PHE A 9 16.26 5.55 8.26
N LYS A 10 17.08 4.96 9.15
CA LYS A 10 18.49 5.36 9.35
C LYS A 10 19.37 5.19 8.12
N LEU A 11 18.98 4.33 7.18
CA LEU A 11 19.71 4.14 5.92
C LEU A 11 19.27 5.12 4.83
N MET A 12 18.18 5.85 5.04
CA MET A 12 17.67 6.84 4.08
C MET A 12 18.44 8.17 4.21
N LYS A 13 18.41 8.96 3.15
CA LYS A 13 18.93 10.32 3.21
C LYS A 13 18.03 11.18 4.09
N LYS A 14 18.59 12.11 4.85
CA LYS A 14 17.82 13.07 5.65
C LYS A 14 16.85 13.92 4.82
N SER A 15 17.14 14.13 3.53
CA SER A 15 16.28 14.83 2.58
C SER A 15 15.20 13.91 1.94
N ALA A 16 15.13 12.63 2.31
CA ALA A 16 14.18 11.70 1.73
C ALA A 16 12.76 11.94 2.24
N ILE A 17 11.80 11.70 1.36
CA ILE A 17 10.37 11.68 1.67
C ILE A 17 9.88 10.24 1.49
N LEU A 18 9.23 9.68 2.51
CA LEU A 18 8.57 8.38 2.44
C LEU A 18 7.16 8.54 1.87
N ILE A 19 6.80 7.76 0.84
CA ILE A 19 5.43 7.71 0.33
C ILE A 19 4.92 6.27 0.44
N ASN A 20 3.78 6.07 1.12
CA ASN A 20 3.13 4.77 1.23
C ASN A 20 1.70 4.80 0.70
N THR A 21 1.49 4.18 -0.46
CA THR A 21 0.17 3.97 -1.10
C THR A 21 -0.17 2.47 -1.17
N THR A 22 0.51 1.62 -0.40
CA THR A 22 0.37 0.16 -0.47
C THR A 22 -0.54 -0.37 0.64
N ARG A 23 0.02 -0.60 1.83
CA ARG A 23 -0.70 -1.01 3.05
C ARG A 23 -0.02 -0.40 4.27
N GLY A 24 -0.83 0.00 5.26
CA GLY A 24 -0.32 0.61 6.51
C GLY A 24 0.71 -0.27 7.21
N ALA A 25 0.45 -1.58 7.32
CA ALA A 25 1.33 -2.54 7.99
C ALA A 25 2.72 -2.76 7.35
N VAL A 26 3.00 -2.14 6.20
CA VAL A 26 4.36 -2.12 5.60
C VAL A 26 5.29 -1.20 6.39
N VAL A 27 4.73 -0.16 7.01
CA VAL A 27 5.45 0.89 7.74
C VAL A 27 5.18 0.75 9.23
N ASP A 28 6.24 0.76 10.04
CA ASP A 28 6.18 0.94 11.48
C ASP A 28 5.88 2.41 11.77
N GLN A 29 4.65 2.72 12.16
CA GLN A 29 4.18 4.11 12.34
C GLN A 29 4.85 4.80 13.53
N ASP A 30 5.18 4.08 14.60
CA ASP A 30 5.87 4.62 15.75
C ASP A 30 7.32 4.98 15.37
N ALA A 31 8.01 4.09 14.67
CA ALA A 31 9.35 4.34 14.16
C ALA A 31 9.36 5.50 13.15
N LEU A 32 8.33 5.62 12.31
CA LEU A 32 8.17 6.74 11.37
C LEU A 32 7.99 8.06 12.11
N TYR A 33 7.16 8.08 13.15
CA TYR A 33 6.96 9.28 13.98
C TYR A 33 8.30 9.78 14.55
N GLU A 34 9.09 8.89 15.15
CA GLU A 34 10.40 9.26 15.71
C GLU A 34 11.38 9.75 14.64
N ALA A 35 11.41 9.10 13.46
CA ALA A 35 12.26 9.51 12.35
C ALA A 35 11.91 10.89 11.79
N LEU A 36 10.63 11.21 11.68
CA LEU A 36 10.13 12.52 11.24
C LEU A 36 10.41 13.61 12.28
N LYS A 37 10.10 13.33 13.54
CA LYS A 37 10.27 14.24 14.67
C LYS A 37 11.75 14.61 14.90
N SER A 38 12.64 13.66 14.73
CA SER A 38 14.09 13.87 14.88
C SER A 38 14.75 14.52 13.65
N GLY A 39 14.03 14.66 12.52
CA GLY A 39 14.60 15.13 11.25
C GLY A 39 15.51 14.10 10.57
N GLU A 40 15.35 12.82 10.88
CA GLU A 40 16.02 11.72 10.19
C GLU A 40 15.43 11.51 8.79
N LEU A 41 14.15 11.85 8.59
CA LEU A 41 13.48 12.00 7.31
C LEU A 41 12.92 13.41 7.13
N ALA A 42 12.95 13.91 5.90
CA ALA A 42 12.40 15.25 5.58
C ALA A 42 10.87 15.26 5.69
N GLY A 43 10.20 14.18 5.32
CA GLY A 43 8.75 14.11 5.36
C GLY A 43 8.20 12.72 5.04
N ALA A 44 6.88 12.58 5.20
CA ALA A 44 6.15 11.40 4.76
C ALA A 44 4.78 11.76 4.19
N ALA A 45 4.28 10.92 3.26
CA ALA A 45 2.91 10.94 2.76
C ALA A 45 2.33 9.52 2.83
N LEU A 46 1.27 9.35 3.61
CA LEU A 46 0.62 8.06 3.85
C LEU A 46 -0.81 8.09 3.32
N ASP A 47 -1.12 7.25 2.35
CA ASP A 47 -2.49 7.02 1.91
C ASP A 47 -3.17 5.87 2.69
N VAL A 48 -2.39 5.15 3.48
CA VAL A 48 -2.80 3.96 4.25
C VAL A 48 -2.13 3.96 5.63
N THR A 49 -2.88 3.53 6.65
CA THR A 49 -2.44 3.50 8.06
C THR A 49 -2.82 2.20 8.76
N VAL A 50 -2.40 2.02 10.02
CA VAL A 50 -2.83 0.95 10.93
C VAL A 50 -3.03 1.55 12.34
N PRO A 51 -4.28 1.51 12.88
CA PRO A 51 -5.52 1.13 12.21
C PRO A 51 -5.91 2.09 11.08
N GLU A 52 -6.89 1.71 10.28
CA GLU A 52 -7.48 2.56 9.24
C GLU A 52 -9.00 2.64 9.47
N PRO A 53 -9.57 3.84 9.68
CA PRO A 53 -8.87 5.14 9.69
C PRO A 53 -7.93 5.30 10.88
N ILE A 54 -6.93 6.20 10.72
CA ILE A 54 -6.00 6.54 11.82
C ILE A 54 -6.76 7.22 12.96
N PRO A 55 -6.48 6.91 14.25
CA PRO A 55 -7.10 7.59 15.39
C PRO A 55 -6.82 9.09 15.38
N ALA A 56 -7.83 9.89 15.78
CA ALA A 56 -7.72 11.35 15.74
C ALA A 56 -6.66 11.94 16.70
N ASP A 57 -6.23 11.17 17.69
CA ASP A 57 -5.20 11.51 18.67
C ASP A 57 -3.82 10.92 18.32
N HIS A 58 -3.67 10.31 17.14
CA HIS A 58 -2.41 9.65 16.75
C HIS A 58 -1.28 10.68 16.59
N PRO A 59 -0.07 10.42 17.16
CA PRO A 59 1.04 11.36 17.14
C PRO A 59 1.47 11.85 15.74
N LEU A 60 1.39 11.01 14.71
CA LEU A 60 1.70 11.41 13.33
C LEU A 60 0.88 12.61 12.83
N LEU A 61 -0.35 12.79 13.35
CA LEU A 61 -1.22 13.92 12.98
C LEU A 61 -0.76 15.26 13.57
N THR A 62 0.18 15.25 14.50
CA THR A 62 0.73 16.46 15.12
C THR A 62 1.97 17.01 14.37
N LEU A 63 2.44 16.31 13.33
CA LEU A 63 3.66 16.65 12.60
C LEU A 63 3.34 17.42 11.33
N ASP A 64 4.00 18.56 11.12
CA ASP A 64 3.86 19.39 9.92
C ASP A 64 4.50 18.76 8.67
N ASN A 65 5.39 17.79 8.84
CA ASN A 65 6.07 17.07 7.77
C ASN A 65 5.48 15.68 7.48
N CYS A 66 4.24 15.41 7.93
CA CYS A 66 3.51 14.17 7.66
C CYS A 66 2.15 14.47 7.05
N LEU A 67 1.93 14.07 5.79
CA LEU A 67 0.62 14.14 5.14
C LEU A 67 -0.07 12.79 5.24
N ILE A 68 -1.32 12.76 5.68
CA ILE A 68 -2.15 11.55 5.72
C ILE A 68 -3.40 11.76 4.88
N MET A 69 -3.65 10.81 3.96
CA MET A 69 -4.77 10.81 3.03
C MET A 69 -5.70 9.62 3.35
N PRO A 70 -7.00 9.70 3.03
CA PRO A 70 -7.98 8.69 3.40
C PRO A 70 -8.12 7.56 2.36
N HIS A 71 -7.02 6.89 2.00
CA HIS A 71 -6.97 5.76 1.06
C HIS A 71 -7.57 6.10 -0.32
N VAL A 72 -7.07 7.17 -0.92
CA VAL A 72 -7.61 7.73 -2.18
C VAL A 72 -6.60 7.74 -3.34
N ALA A 73 -5.44 7.12 -3.19
CA ALA A 73 -4.39 7.12 -4.22
C ALA A 73 -4.88 6.55 -5.57
N SER A 74 -5.84 5.63 -5.56
CA SER A 74 -6.47 5.06 -6.76
C SER A 74 -7.86 5.63 -7.08
N ALA A 75 -8.28 6.72 -6.44
CA ALA A 75 -9.67 7.20 -6.48
C ALA A 75 -10.01 8.10 -7.68
N THR A 76 -9.18 8.16 -8.72
CA THR A 76 -9.57 8.83 -9.97
C THR A 76 -10.62 8.01 -10.72
N ALA A 77 -11.50 8.67 -11.48
CA ALA A 77 -12.55 8.00 -12.26
C ALA A 77 -11.95 6.95 -13.21
N ASP A 78 -10.89 7.31 -13.94
CA ASP A 78 -10.24 6.43 -14.92
C ASP A 78 -9.59 5.21 -14.23
N THR A 79 -8.90 5.41 -13.11
CA THR A 79 -8.26 4.30 -12.37
C THR A 79 -9.32 3.34 -11.83
N ARG A 80 -10.40 3.85 -11.25
CA ARG A 80 -11.50 3.02 -10.74
C ARG A 80 -12.19 2.24 -11.86
N MET A 81 -12.45 2.88 -13.01
CA MET A 81 -13.01 2.20 -14.18
C MET A 81 -12.08 1.08 -14.66
N LYS A 82 -10.77 1.35 -14.76
CA LYS A 82 -9.78 0.36 -15.16
C LYS A 82 -9.72 -0.83 -14.20
N MET A 83 -9.72 -0.58 -12.89
CA MET A 83 -9.75 -1.64 -11.88
C MET A 83 -11.02 -2.51 -11.99
N ALA A 84 -12.18 -1.87 -12.21
CA ALA A 84 -13.46 -2.58 -12.41
C ALA A 84 -13.41 -3.46 -13.67
N MET A 85 -12.91 -2.95 -14.79
CA MET A 85 -12.78 -3.71 -16.04
C MET A 85 -11.82 -4.89 -15.88
N MET A 86 -10.66 -4.71 -15.26
CA MET A 86 -9.73 -5.80 -14.97
C MET A 86 -10.36 -6.90 -14.10
N SER A 87 -11.21 -6.51 -13.15
CA SER A 87 -11.94 -7.48 -12.32
C SER A 87 -12.97 -8.26 -13.14
N VAL A 88 -13.73 -7.59 -14.02
CA VAL A 88 -14.70 -8.23 -14.92
C VAL A 88 -14.00 -9.21 -15.87
N GLU A 89 -12.89 -8.81 -16.48
CA GLU A 89 -12.12 -9.67 -17.38
C GLU A 89 -11.59 -10.93 -16.68
N ASN A 90 -11.09 -10.79 -15.45
CA ASN A 90 -10.68 -11.94 -14.64
C ASN A 90 -11.84 -12.89 -14.32
N VAL A 91 -13.02 -12.35 -13.97
CA VAL A 91 -14.22 -13.16 -13.68
C VAL A 91 -14.70 -13.88 -14.94
N LEU A 92 -14.80 -13.18 -16.06
CA LEU A 92 -15.20 -13.77 -17.34
C LEU A 92 -14.28 -14.92 -17.73
N ALA A 93 -12.96 -14.70 -17.71
CA ALA A 93 -12.00 -15.77 -17.99
C ALA A 93 -12.21 -16.97 -17.05
N GLY A 94 -12.38 -16.73 -15.76
CA GLY A 94 -12.59 -17.80 -14.77
C GLY A 94 -13.86 -18.62 -15.02
N VAL A 95 -14.97 -17.99 -15.43
CA VAL A 95 -16.23 -18.72 -15.70
C VAL A 95 -16.23 -19.44 -17.06
N THR A 96 -15.39 -19.00 -18.02
CA THR A 96 -15.22 -19.68 -19.32
C THR A 96 -14.15 -20.78 -19.27
N GLY A 97 -13.47 -20.96 -18.13
CA GLY A 97 -12.40 -21.96 -17.98
C GLY A 97 -11.03 -21.47 -18.48
N ASP A 98 -10.91 -20.18 -18.81
CA ASP A 98 -9.68 -19.55 -19.21
C ASP A 98 -8.88 -19.04 -18.01
N TRP A 99 -7.60 -18.78 -18.22
CA TRP A 99 -6.77 -18.14 -17.21
C TRP A 99 -7.13 -16.65 -17.06
N PRO A 100 -7.35 -16.19 -15.80
CA PRO A 100 -7.53 -14.77 -15.55
C PRO A 100 -6.34 -13.96 -16.04
N PRO A 101 -6.52 -12.95 -16.93
CA PRO A 101 -5.41 -12.24 -17.58
C PRO A 101 -4.54 -11.44 -16.60
N TYR A 102 -5.10 -11.04 -15.45
CA TYR A 102 -4.39 -10.26 -14.42
C TYR A 102 -4.04 -11.10 -13.19
N CYS A 103 -3.81 -12.40 -13.36
CA CYS A 103 -3.40 -13.30 -12.28
C CYS A 103 -1.92 -13.08 -11.92
N VAL A 104 -1.65 -12.56 -10.73
CA VAL A 104 -0.28 -12.22 -10.28
C VAL A 104 0.57 -13.42 -9.88
N ASN A 105 -0.05 -14.58 -9.61
CA ASN A 105 0.63 -15.81 -9.18
C ASN A 105 0.31 -17.02 -10.07
N GLN A 106 0.02 -16.80 -11.35
CA GLN A 106 -0.34 -17.83 -12.32
C GLN A 106 0.64 -19.01 -12.31
N ALA A 107 1.95 -18.74 -12.30
CA ALA A 107 2.98 -19.77 -12.27
C ALA A 107 2.92 -20.67 -11.02
N ALA A 108 2.56 -20.11 -9.86
CA ALA A 108 2.46 -20.84 -8.60
C ALA A 108 1.22 -21.75 -8.54
N ILE A 109 0.16 -21.44 -9.28
CA ILE A 109 -1.11 -22.16 -9.25
C ILE A 109 -1.34 -23.01 -10.52
N ALA A 110 -0.50 -22.87 -11.54
CA ALA A 110 -0.62 -23.61 -12.81
C ALA A 110 -0.60 -25.15 -12.66
N GLY A 111 -0.04 -25.66 -11.57
CA GLY A 111 -0.03 -27.07 -11.19
C GLY A 111 -1.31 -27.55 -10.46
N ASN A 112 -2.23 -26.66 -10.11
CA ASN A 112 -3.42 -27.01 -9.34
C ASN A 112 -4.50 -27.60 -10.25
N ALA A 113 -4.80 -28.89 -10.08
CA ALA A 113 -5.75 -29.63 -10.93
C ALA A 113 -7.19 -29.05 -10.93
N ARG A 114 -7.57 -28.28 -9.89
CA ARG A 114 -8.90 -27.66 -9.79
C ARG A 114 -9.15 -26.51 -10.78
N LEU A 115 -8.10 -26.01 -11.42
CA LEU A 115 -8.18 -24.89 -12.38
C LEU A 115 -8.05 -25.39 -13.83
N LYS A 116 -8.08 -26.71 -14.03
CA LYS A 116 -7.97 -27.35 -15.36
C LYS A 116 -9.24 -28.09 -15.80
N SER A 117 -10.31 -28.00 -15.00
CA SER A 117 -11.59 -28.68 -15.29
C SER A 117 -12.67 -27.71 -15.69
#